data_f9e0ece968be5b53125712e3f868b2ee
#
_entry.id   f9e0ece968be5b53125712e3f868b2ee
#
_cell.length_a   1.000
_cell.length_b   1.000
_cell.length_c   1.000
_cell.angle_alpha   90.00
_cell.angle_beta   90.00
_cell.angle_gamma   90.00
#
_symmetry.space_group_name_H-M   'P 1'
#
loop_
_entity.id
_entity.type
_entity.pdbx_description
1 polymer ?
#
loop_
_entity_poly.entity_id
_entity_poly.type
_entity_poly.pdbx_seq_one_letter_code
_entity_poly.pdbx_strand_id
1 'polypeptide(L)'
;MSKHKKALDRLCATPPPSDLNWNELKSLLEHMGYEMLKNTGSRRKFVHLKKKAIIICHEPHPSPNVDKGCVVDVVEHLRAYGFI
;
A
#
# COMPACT_ATOMS: atom_id res chain seq x y z
N MET A 1 -12.58 16.56 -2.58
CA MET A 1 -11.68 15.46 -2.94
C MET A 1 -11.43 14.56 -1.75
N SER A 2 -11.45 13.27 -1.97
CA SER A 2 -11.20 12.33 -0.88
C SER A 2 -9.72 12.25 -0.56
N LYS A 3 -9.39 11.93 0.69
CA LYS A 3 -8.00 11.73 1.09
C LYS A 3 -7.39 10.51 0.39
N HIS A 4 -8.22 9.56 -0.04
CA HIS A 4 -7.74 8.37 -0.74
C HIS A 4 -7.24 8.69 -2.14
N LYS A 5 -7.87 9.64 -2.82
CA LYS A 5 -7.38 10.08 -4.13
C LYS A 5 -6.03 10.76 -3.99
N LYS A 6 -5.85 11.60 -2.98
CA LYS A 6 -4.56 12.23 -2.72
C LYS A 6 -3.48 11.20 -2.39
N ALA A 7 -3.82 10.21 -1.57
CA ALA A 7 -2.88 9.15 -1.23
C ALA A 7 -2.49 8.35 -2.47
N LEU A 8 -3.44 8.05 -3.35
CA LEU A 8 -3.16 7.34 -4.58
C LEU A 8 -2.24 8.15 -5.50
N ASP A 9 -2.51 9.46 -5.65
CA ASP A 9 -1.66 10.33 -6.45
C ASP A 9 -0.24 10.37 -5.91
N ARG A 10 -0.08 10.43 -4.59
CA ARG A 10 1.25 10.40 -3.96
C ARG A 10 1.94 9.05 -4.17
N LEU A 11 1.19 7.96 -4.03
CA LEU A 11 1.73 6.62 -4.23
C LEU A 11 2.30 6.45 -5.64
N CYS A 12 1.59 6.97 -6.64
CA CYS A 12 1.98 6.83 -8.05
C CYS A 12 2.93 7.92 -8.54
N ALA A 13 3.38 8.81 -7.67
CA ALA A 13 4.26 9.90 -8.05
C ALA A 13 5.61 9.39 -8.56
N THR A 14 6.21 10.16 -9.47
CA THR A 14 7.54 9.88 -10.01
C THR A 14 8.44 11.05 -9.72
N PRO A 15 9.52 10.90 -8.96
CA PRO A 15 9.97 9.65 -8.29
C PRO A 15 9.05 9.23 -7.15
N PRO A 16 9.16 7.96 -6.70
CA PRO A 16 8.34 7.48 -5.58
C PRO A 16 8.57 8.34 -4.34
N PRO A 17 7.51 8.62 -3.55
CA PRO A 17 7.65 9.45 -2.37
C PRO A 17 8.48 8.75 -1.29
N SER A 18 9.24 9.54 -0.54
CA SER A 18 10.02 9.04 0.59
C SER A 18 9.32 9.26 1.93
N ASP A 19 8.19 9.96 1.91
CA ASP A 19 7.45 10.38 3.09
C ASP A 19 6.01 9.86 3.12
N LEU A 20 5.71 8.82 2.36
CA LEU A 20 4.39 8.21 2.40
C LEU A 20 4.23 7.47 3.72
N ASN A 21 3.23 7.87 4.51
CA ASN A 21 2.99 7.31 5.82
C ASN A 21 2.33 5.94 5.70
N TRP A 22 2.71 5.01 6.58
CA TRP A 22 2.12 3.67 6.62
C TRP A 22 0.60 3.70 6.72
N ASN A 23 0.07 4.61 7.56
CA ASN A 23 -1.38 4.71 7.73
C ASN A 23 -2.08 5.17 6.46
N GLU A 24 -1.44 6.03 5.67
CA GLU A 24 -2.00 6.45 4.37
C GLU A 24 -2.09 5.26 3.42
N LEU A 25 -1.02 4.46 3.32
CA LEU A 25 -1.00 3.28 2.47
C LEU A 25 -2.03 2.26 2.93
N LYS A 26 -2.08 1.99 4.22
CA LYS A 26 -3.03 1.04 4.79
C LYS A 26 -4.46 1.46 4.51
N SER A 27 -4.80 2.73 4.76
CA SER A 27 -6.15 3.25 4.51
C SER A 27 -6.52 3.15 3.05
N LEU A 28 -5.57 3.45 2.15
CA LEU A 28 -5.81 3.38 0.72
C LEU A 28 -6.13 1.96 0.29
N LEU A 29 -5.35 1.00 0.72
CA LEU A 29 -5.57 -0.41 0.38
C LEU A 29 -6.90 -0.91 0.95
N GLU A 30 -7.23 -0.53 2.17
CA GLU A 30 -8.52 -0.89 2.77
C GLU A 30 -9.67 -0.28 1.99
N HIS A 31 -9.53 0.95 1.53
CA HIS A 31 -10.53 1.61 0.69
C HIS A 31 -10.75 0.87 -0.63
N MET A 32 -9.70 0.27 -1.17
CA MET A 32 -9.78 -0.51 -2.41
C MET A 32 -10.37 -1.92 -2.21
N GLY A 33 -10.63 -2.30 -0.96
CA GLY A 33 -11.21 -3.60 -0.65
C GLY A 33 -10.26 -4.63 -0.10
N TYR A 34 -9.01 -4.24 0.20
CA TYR A 34 -8.06 -5.14 0.84
C TYR A 34 -8.33 -5.25 2.33
N GLU A 35 -8.08 -6.42 2.88
CA GLU A 35 -8.11 -6.67 4.31
C GLU A 35 -6.68 -6.95 4.77
N MET A 36 -6.26 -6.25 5.83
CA MET A 36 -4.92 -6.43 6.38
C MET A 36 -4.93 -7.52 7.45
N LEU A 37 -4.06 -8.50 7.28
CA LEU A 37 -3.86 -9.57 8.24
C LEU A 37 -2.44 -9.46 8.79
N LYS A 38 -2.30 -9.64 10.10
CA LYS A 38 -0.98 -9.67 10.70
C LYS A 38 -0.29 -10.97 10.33
N ASN A 39 0.99 -10.86 10.00
CA ASN A 39 1.83 -12.01 9.73
C ASN A 39 2.97 -12.01 10.76
N THR A 40 4.05 -12.71 10.48
CA THR A 40 5.17 -12.80 11.41
C THR A 40 5.92 -11.47 11.52
N GLY A 41 6.19 -11.01 12.75
CA GLY A 41 6.96 -9.79 12.99
C GLY A 41 6.30 -8.56 12.39
N SER A 42 7.04 -7.80 11.58
CA SER A 42 6.55 -6.58 10.94
C SER A 42 5.83 -6.84 9.63
N ARG A 43 5.74 -8.08 9.19
CA ARG A 43 5.08 -8.41 7.92
C ARG A 43 3.57 -8.27 8.05
N ARG A 44 2.97 -7.61 7.06
CA ARG A 44 1.52 -7.41 6.99
C ARG A 44 1.04 -7.91 5.63
N LYS A 45 0.02 -8.75 5.65
CA LYS A 45 -0.54 -9.34 4.44
C LYS A 45 -1.83 -8.62 4.11
N PHE A 46 -1.92 -8.08 2.91
CA PHE A 46 -3.15 -7.46 2.40
C PHE A 46 -3.79 -8.40 1.39
N VAL A 47 -5.05 -8.74 1.62
CA VAL A 47 -5.78 -9.70 0.80
C VAL A 47 -7.02 -9.05 0.21
N HIS A 48 -7.20 -9.19 -1.11
CA HIS A 48 -8.40 -8.75 -1.80
C HIS A 48 -9.12 -10.00 -2.31
N LEU A 49 -10.23 -10.36 -1.67
CA LEU A 49 -10.92 -11.62 -1.96
C LEU A 49 -11.51 -11.67 -3.36
N LYS A 50 -12.14 -10.59 -3.81
CA LYS A 50 -12.76 -10.56 -5.14
C LYS A 50 -11.75 -10.69 -6.27
N LYS A 51 -10.60 -10.02 -6.13
CA LYS A 51 -9.54 -10.05 -7.14
C LYS A 51 -8.56 -11.19 -6.92
N LYS A 52 -8.67 -11.90 -5.81
CA LYS A 52 -7.73 -12.96 -5.41
C LYS A 52 -6.30 -12.43 -5.42
N ALA A 53 -6.15 -11.18 -4.99
CA ALA A 53 -4.86 -10.49 -4.97
C ALA A 53 -4.30 -10.49 -3.56
N ILE A 54 -3.01 -10.75 -3.43
CA ILE A 54 -2.32 -10.75 -2.15
C ILE A 54 -1.03 -9.97 -2.31
N ILE A 55 -0.77 -9.04 -1.39
CA ILE A 55 0.52 -8.37 -1.33
C ILE A 55 0.99 -8.34 0.12
N ILE A 56 2.28 -8.56 0.32
CA ILE A 56 2.89 -8.52 1.64
C ILE A 56 3.78 -7.28 1.72
N CYS A 57 3.53 -6.46 2.75
CA CYS A 57 4.31 -5.27 3.02
C CYS A 57 4.88 -5.35 4.42
N HIS A 58 6.04 -4.73 4.65
CA HIS A 58 6.61 -4.63 5.98
C HIS A 58 6.18 -3.31 6.60
N GLU A 59 5.55 -3.37 7.77
CA GLU A 59 5.21 -2.17 8.51
C GLU A 59 6.50 -1.50 8.95
N PRO A 60 6.71 -0.22 8.60
CA PRO A 60 7.98 0.45 8.91
C PRO A 60 8.15 0.69 10.40
N HIS A 61 9.40 0.63 10.85
CA HIS A 61 9.76 0.85 12.25
C HIS A 61 11.24 1.23 12.33
N PRO A 62 11.61 2.26 13.09
CA PRO A 62 10.76 3.12 13.94
C PRO A 62 10.06 4.26 13.18
N SER A 63 10.51 4.57 11.97
CA SER A 63 9.88 5.62 11.16
C SER A 63 8.51 5.15 10.65
N PRO A 64 7.49 6.02 10.60
CA PRO A 64 6.19 5.66 10.03
C PRO A 64 6.18 5.69 8.51
N ASN A 65 7.26 6.08 7.86
CA ASN A 65 7.31 6.23 6.41
C ASN A 65 7.61 4.92 5.71
N VAL A 66 6.83 4.65 4.65
CA VAL A 66 6.97 3.43 3.86
C VAL A 66 8.23 3.51 3.01
N ASP A 67 8.95 2.39 2.92
CA ASP A 67 10.13 2.28 2.08
C ASP A 67 9.79 2.45 0.60
N LYS A 68 10.66 3.13 -0.16
CA LYS A 68 10.44 3.38 -1.59
C LYS A 68 10.28 2.09 -2.39
N GLY A 69 11.05 1.06 -2.03
CA GLY A 69 10.93 -0.24 -2.68
C GLY A 69 9.54 -0.84 -2.49
N CYS A 70 8.98 -0.71 -1.28
CA CYS A 70 7.62 -1.14 -1.01
C CYS A 70 6.60 -0.33 -1.83
N VAL A 71 6.80 0.98 -1.95
CA VAL A 71 5.93 1.83 -2.76
C VAL A 71 5.89 1.35 -4.21
N VAL A 72 7.06 1.09 -4.78
CA VAL A 72 7.16 0.59 -6.17
C VAL A 72 6.44 -0.74 -6.32
N ASP A 73 6.66 -1.66 -5.38
CA ASP A 73 6.03 -2.99 -5.41
C ASP A 73 4.52 -2.89 -5.33
N VAL A 74 3.99 -2.01 -4.48
CA VAL A 74 2.55 -1.79 -4.36
C VAL A 74 1.97 -1.24 -5.66
N VAL A 75 2.63 -0.25 -6.26
CA VAL A 75 2.18 0.33 -7.53
C VAL A 75 2.13 -0.73 -8.63
N GLU A 76 3.18 -1.53 -8.75
CA GLU A 76 3.21 -2.59 -9.76
C GLU A 76 2.11 -3.62 -9.52
N HIS A 77 1.89 -3.99 -8.25
CA HIS A 77 0.83 -4.91 -7.87
C HIS A 77 -0.54 -4.36 -8.25
N LEU A 78 -0.84 -3.11 -7.89
CA LEU A 78 -2.13 -2.50 -8.19
C LEU A 78 -2.37 -2.38 -9.69
N ARG A 79 -1.31 -2.07 -10.45
CA ARG A 79 -1.41 -1.98 -11.90
C ARG A 79 -1.67 -3.35 -12.52
N ALA A 80 -1.00 -4.38 -12.02
CA ALA A 80 -1.17 -5.75 -12.52
C ALA A 80 -2.59 -6.27 -12.31
N TYR A 81 -3.25 -5.84 -11.24
CA TYR A 81 -4.61 -6.28 -10.92
C TYR A 81 -5.70 -5.30 -11.38
N GLY A 82 -5.32 -4.28 -12.11
CA GLY A 82 -6.28 -3.38 -12.73
C GLY A 82 -6.87 -2.31 -11.83
N PHE A 83 -6.27 -2.05 -10.67
CA PHE A 83 -6.73 -0.98 -9.79
C PHE A 83 -6.31 0.40 -10.29
N ILE A 84 -5.22 0.47 -11.04
CA ILE A 84 -4.71 1.70 -11.59
C ILE A 84 -4.12 1.51 -12.99
#